data_3b311f10d9cb76a86aa9f70f2bf0986b
#
_entry.id   3b311f10d9cb76a86aa9f70f2bf0986b
#
_cell.length_a   1.000
_cell.length_b   1.000
_cell.length_c   1.000
_cell.angle_alpha   90.00
_cell.angle_beta   90.00
_cell.angle_gamma   90.00
#
_symmetry.space_group_name_H-M   'P 1'
#
loop_
_entity.id
_entity.type
_entity.pdbx_description
1 polymer ?
#
loop_
_entity_poly.entity_id
_entity_poly.type
_entity_poly.pdbx_seq_one_letter_code
_entity_poly.pdbx_strand_id
1 'polypeptide(L)'
;MRNFILVMAVAGCGGSNNTSIDAAIDMAPPALDCATYCAKVQMNCAGANAQYPNLDQCTHTCASFSVGTSTVTDTTGNTLGCRINYAVAASMMAATHCSQAGPAGDLITASTPGFCSGGDLCTSFCNLDLLACGSMDAPLPGNPKDSFGTALYQYKNFDGCMRLCPAWDKTHAYGTTSMGDSLACRLSAAVTASISVDSAKVYCAYTADFPTGQCAGTASP
;
A
#
# COMPACT_ATOMS: atom_id res chain seq x y z
N MET A 1 34.89 -72.45 28.45
CA MET A 1 33.53 -72.00 28.21
C MET A 1 33.11 -71.23 29.47
N ARG A 2 33.09 -69.90 29.34
CA ARG A 2 32.79 -68.97 30.44
C ARG A 2 31.54 -68.21 30.07
N ASN A 3 30.43 -68.50 30.74
CA ASN A 3 29.18 -67.75 30.58
C ASN A 3 29.30 -66.40 31.30
N PHE A 4 29.16 -65.34 30.55
CA PHE A 4 28.93 -64.01 31.08
C PHE A 4 27.43 -63.72 31.11
N ILE A 5 26.90 -63.52 32.27
CA ILE A 5 25.54 -63.06 32.53
C ILE A 5 25.64 -61.56 32.55
N LEU A 6 24.98 -60.93 31.58
CA LEU A 6 24.86 -59.45 31.49
C LEU A 6 23.55 -59.06 32.21
N VAL A 7 23.68 -58.42 33.36
CA VAL A 7 22.56 -57.84 34.08
C VAL A 7 22.30 -56.46 33.52
N MET A 8 21.19 -56.26 32.81
CA MET A 8 20.74 -54.94 32.41
C MET A 8 19.95 -54.30 33.56
N ALA A 9 20.50 -53.21 34.09
CA ALA A 9 19.79 -52.32 35.00
C ALA A 9 18.87 -51.42 34.18
N VAL A 10 17.54 -51.54 34.38
CA VAL A 10 16.56 -50.62 33.83
C VAL A 10 16.49 -49.40 34.76
N ALA A 11 17.12 -48.31 34.34
CA ALA A 11 16.92 -47.02 34.98
C ALA A 11 15.58 -46.45 34.50
N GLY A 12 14.60 -46.43 35.38
CA GLY A 12 13.32 -45.75 35.14
C GLY A 12 13.54 -44.22 35.10
N CYS A 13 13.45 -43.61 33.95
CA CYS A 13 13.32 -42.19 33.82
C CYS A 13 11.88 -41.76 34.10
N GLY A 14 11.73 -41.16 35.26
CA GLY A 14 10.49 -40.57 35.70
C GLY A 14 10.08 -39.36 34.87
N GLY A 15 8.76 -39.15 34.77
CA GLY A 15 8.12 -37.85 34.70
C GLY A 15 8.43 -37.04 33.47
N SER A 16 7.89 -37.36 32.31
CA SER A 16 7.61 -36.37 31.28
C SER A 16 6.50 -35.45 31.81
N ASN A 17 6.89 -34.33 32.38
CA ASN A 17 6.01 -33.18 32.44
C ASN A 17 5.79 -32.74 30.97
N ASN A 18 4.77 -33.29 30.35
CA ASN A 18 4.13 -32.69 29.20
C ASN A 18 3.54 -31.35 29.67
N THR A 19 4.38 -30.34 29.82
CA THR A 19 3.92 -29.00 29.60
C THR A 19 3.56 -28.96 28.12
N SER A 20 2.28 -29.23 27.83
CA SER A 20 1.64 -28.70 26.63
C SER A 20 1.97 -27.22 26.67
N ILE A 21 2.95 -26.81 25.88
CA ILE A 21 3.04 -25.47 25.45
C ILE A 21 1.81 -25.37 24.54
N ASP A 22 0.64 -25.09 25.12
CA ASP A 22 -0.41 -24.40 24.45
C ASP A 22 0.21 -23.06 24.08
N ALA A 23 0.97 -23.07 22.99
CA ALA A 23 1.19 -21.91 22.19
C ALA A 23 -0.18 -21.64 21.55
N ALA A 24 -1.14 -21.21 22.35
CA ALA A 24 -2.10 -20.24 21.92
C ALA A 24 -1.22 -19.10 21.40
N ILE A 25 -0.90 -19.16 20.10
CA ILE A 25 -0.39 -18.02 19.39
C ILE A 25 -1.44 -16.98 19.73
N ASP A 26 -1.06 -16.06 20.64
CA ASP A 26 -1.85 -14.90 20.97
C ASP A 26 -1.93 -14.11 19.65
N MET A 27 -2.92 -14.50 18.83
CA MET A 27 -3.22 -13.85 17.56
C MET A 27 -3.98 -12.57 17.91
N ALA A 28 -3.33 -11.72 18.70
CA ALA A 28 -3.79 -10.35 18.80
C ALA A 28 -3.99 -9.81 17.37
N PRO A 29 -5.13 -9.20 17.08
CA PRO A 29 -5.34 -8.64 15.76
C PRO A 29 -4.19 -7.69 15.45
N PRO A 30 -3.69 -7.67 14.21
CA PRO A 30 -2.59 -6.80 13.83
C PRO A 30 -2.91 -5.35 14.17
N ALA A 31 -1.91 -4.59 14.62
CA ALA A 31 -2.09 -3.19 14.93
C ALA A 31 -2.51 -2.39 13.67
N LEU A 32 -3.40 -1.42 13.86
CA LEU A 32 -3.85 -0.50 12.82
C LEU A 32 -2.84 0.64 12.65
N ASP A 33 -1.65 0.33 12.15
CA ASP A 33 -0.59 1.31 11.90
C ASP A 33 0.17 1.02 10.60
N CYS A 34 0.89 2.03 10.11
CA CYS A 34 1.63 1.96 8.86
C CYS A 34 2.80 0.96 8.93
N ALA A 35 3.41 0.74 10.10
CA ALA A 35 4.50 -0.21 10.24
C ALA A 35 4.00 -1.64 10.01
N THR A 36 2.88 -1.99 10.65
CA THR A 36 2.20 -3.29 10.48
C THR A 36 1.75 -3.48 9.03
N TYR A 37 1.09 -2.48 8.46
CA TYR A 37 0.63 -2.52 7.07
C TYR A 37 1.78 -2.76 6.09
N CYS A 38 2.81 -1.92 6.14
CA CYS A 38 3.90 -1.98 5.19
C CYS A 38 4.75 -3.24 5.34
N ALA A 39 4.95 -3.73 6.58
CA ALA A 39 5.61 -5.02 6.79
C ALA A 39 4.85 -6.17 6.10
N LYS A 40 3.50 -6.21 6.20
CA LYS A 40 2.68 -7.24 5.56
C LYS A 40 2.67 -7.13 4.04
N VAL A 41 2.52 -5.91 3.49
CA VAL A 41 2.53 -5.70 2.04
C VAL A 41 3.89 -6.08 1.45
N GLN A 42 5.00 -5.64 2.03
CA GLN A 42 6.33 -5.96 1.52
C GLN A 42 6.64 -7.47 1.61
N MET A 43 6.14 -8.15 2.64
CA MET A 43 6.33 -9.59 2.82
C MET A 43 5.50 -10.39 1.81
N ASN A 44 4.23 -10.05 1.62
CA ASN A 44 3.27 -10.88 0.91
C ASN A 44 3.04 -10.46 -0.55
N CYS A 45 3.42 -9.21 -0.91
CA CYS A 45 3.22 -8.63 -2.23
C CYS A 45 4.58 -8.30 -2.88
N ALA A 46 5.25 -9.31 -3.40
CA ALA A 46 6.58 -9.18 -4.01
C ALA A 46 6.56 -9.49 -5.51
N GLY A 47 7.62 -9.14 -6.22
CA GLY A 47 7.80 -9.41 -7.65
C GLY A 47 6.71 -8.74 -8.49
N ALA A 48 6.03 -9.50 -9.33
CA ALA A 48 4.94 -8.99 -10.20
C ALA A 48 3.73 -8.43 -9.44
N ASN A 49 3.58 -8.79 -8.16
CA ASN A 49 2.48 -8.30 -7.31
C ASN A 49 2.92 -7.14 -6.41
N ALA A 50 4.13 -6.60 -6.56
CA ALA A 50 4.62 -5.51 -5.73
C ALA A 50 3.74 -4.27 -5.86
N GLN A 51 3.32 -3.72 -4.71
CA GLN A 51 2.49 -2.54 -4.64
C GLN A 51 3.31 -1.27 -4.37
N TYR A 52 4.50 -1.43 -3.84
CA TYR A 52 5.47 -0.37 -3.58
C TYR A 52 6.86 -0.84 -3.96
N PRO A 53 7.70 0.03 -4.54
CA PRO A 53 9.10 -0.31 -4.85
C PRO A 53 9.91 -0.67 -3.60
N ASN A 54 9.59 -0.08 -2.45
CA ASN A 54 10.30 -0.31 -1.18
C ASN A 54 9.45 0.08 0.04
N LEU A 55 9.98 -0.21 1.23
CA LEU A 55 9.33 0.06 2.51
C LEU A 55 9.11 1.55 2.77
N ASP A 56 10.04 2.39 2.35
CA ASP A 56 9.99 3.84 2.56
C ASP A 56 8.79 4.46 1.83
N GLN A 57 8.63 4.12 0.54
CA GLN A 57 7.47 4.55 -0.24
C GLN A 57 6.14 4.06 0.35
N CYS A 58 6.09 2.82 0.83
CA CYS A 58 4.91 2.32 1.51
C CYS A 58 4.59 3.15 2.76
N THR A 59 5.58 3.43 3.60
CA THR A 59 5.39 4.14 4.86
C THR A 59 4.89 5.58 4.62
N HIS A 60 5.48 6.29 3.68
CA HIS A 60 5.05 7.64 3.34
C HIS A 60 3.63 7.65 2.72
N THR A 61 3.34 6.73 1.80
CA THR A 61 2.00 6.60 1.20
C THR A 61 0.95 6.26 2.24
N CYS A 62 1.26 5.37 3.19
CA CYS A 62 0.34 4.96 4.23
C CYS A 62 -0.19 6.13 5.08
N ALA A 63 0.59 7.19 5.24
CA ALA A 63 0.17 8.39 5.96
C ALA A 63 -1.05 9.09 5.33
N SER A 64 -1.35 8.83 4.05
CA SER A 64 -2.54 9.35 3.36
C SER A 64 -3.81 8.54 3.62
N PHE A 65 -3.70 7.33 4.21
CA PHE A 65 -4.85 6.49 4.44
C PHE A 65 -5.58 6.87 5.73
N SER A 66 -6.89 6.96 5.64
CA SER A 66 -7.71 7.10 6.84
C SER A 66 -7.60 5.84 7.70
N VAL A 67 -7.30 5.99 8.98
CA VAL A 67 -7.39 4.88 9.93
C VAL A 67 -8.86 4.50 10.11
N GLY A 68 -9.77 5.48 10.05
CA GLY A 68 -11.21 5.29 10.20
C GLY A 68 -11.58 4.75 11.59
N THR A 69 -12.80 4.25 11.70
CA THR A 69 -13.26 3.41 12.82
C THR A 69 -13.02 1.92 12.52
N SER A 70 -12.24 1.64 11.52
CA SER A 70 -12.04 0.33 10.91
C SER A 70 -11.31 -0.61 11.85
N THR A 71 -11.63 -1.88 11.70
CA THR A 71 -10.87 -2.98 12.30
C THR A 71 -10.03 -3.63 11.20
N VAL A 72 -9.04 -4.44 11.58
CA VAL A 72 -8.26 -5.26 10.63
C VAL A 72 -9.08 -6.34 9.92
N THR A 73 -10.37 -6.44 10.21
CA THR A 73 -11.31 -7.35 9.55
C THR A 73 -12.15 -6.66 8.50
N ASP A 74 -11.97 -5.36 8.28
CA ASP A 74 -12.70 -4.63 7.25
C ASP A 74 -12.33 -5.16 5.86
N THR A 75 -13.37 -5.39 5.06
CA THR A 75 -13.21 -5.89 3.68
C THR A 75 -13.55 -4.85 2.64
N THR A 76 -13.98 -3.66 3.05
CA THR A 76 -14.39 -2.57 2.17
C THR A 76 -14.00 -1.21 2.75
N GLY A 77 -14.00 -0.19 1.91
CA GLY A 77 -13.73 1.19 2.31
C GLY A 77 -12.26 1.61 2.19
N ASN A 78 -12.04 2.88 1.91
CA ASN A 78 -10.70 3.45 1.74
C ASN A 78 -10.02 3.68 3.10
N THR A 79 -9.70 2.59 3.80
CA THR A 79 -9.13 2.62 5.15
C THR A 79 -7.87 1.79 5.26
N LEU A 80 -7.06 2.10 6.26
CA LEU A 80 -5.87 1.32 6.61
C LEU A 80 -6.25 -0.10 7.05
N GLY A 81 -7.36 -0.25 7.80
CA GLY A 81 -7.86 -1.56 8.25
C GLY A 81 -8.16 -2.50 7.09
N CYS A 82 -8.89 -2.01 6.07
CA CYS A 82 -9.16 -2.78 4.85
C CYS A 82 -7.85 -3.23 4.17
N ARG A 83 -6.90 -2.32 4.00
CA ARG A 83 -5.61 -2.65 3.36
C ARG A 83 -4.79 -3.67 4.16
N ILE A 84 -4.77 -3.57 5.49
CA ILE A 84 -4.10 -4.58 6.34
C ILE A 84 -4.77 -5.94 6.18
N ASN A 85 -6.10 -6.01 6.18
CA ASN A 85 -6.83 -7.26 5.97
C ASN A 85 -6.39 -7.96 4.67
N TYR A 86 -6.37 -7.22 3.55
CA TYR A 86 -5.95 -7.79 2.28
C TYR A 86 -4.44 -8.03 2.19
N ALA A 87 -3.61 -7.25 2.86
CA ALA A 87 -2.18 -7.52 2.96
C ALA A 87 -1.90 -8.84 3.69
N VAL A 88 -2.69 -9.18 4.70
CA VAL A 88 -2.63 -10.49 5.37
C VAL A 88 -3.14 -11.60 4.46
N ALA A 89 -4.29 -11.42 3.81
CA ALA A 89 -4.88 -12.40 2.89
C ALA A 89 -3.96 -12.68 1.67
N ALA A 90 -3.14 -11.71 1.26
CA ALA A 90 -2.17 -11.87 0.18
C ALA A 90 -1.11 -12.95 0.45
N SER A 91 -0.89 -13.35 1.71
CA SER A 91 -0.03 -14.51 2.03
C SER A 91 -0.50 -15.82 1.40
N MET A 92 -1.80 -15.94 1.12
CA MET A 92 -2.38 -17.13 0.48
C MET A 92 -2.64 -16.91 -1.01
N MET A 93 -3.01 -15.70 -1.43
CA MET A 93 -3.41 -15.38 -2.80
C MET A 93 -2.90 -14.00 -3.22
N ALA A 94 -1.58 -13.86 -3.40
CA ALA A 94 -0.93 -12.59 -3.71
C ALA A 94 -1.49 -11.93 -4.98
N ALA A 95 -1.69 -12.70 -6.06
CA ALA A 95 -2.20 -12.18 -7.33
C ALA A 95 -3.61 -11.53 -7.22
N THR A 96 -4.40 -11.95 -6.23
CA THR A 96 -5.74 -11.41 -6.00
C THR A 96 -5.74 -10.27 -5.00
N HIS A 97 -5.00 -10.42 -3.90
CA HIS A 97 -5.16 -9.54 -2.74
C HIS A 97 -4.14 -8.40 -2.67
N CYS A 98 -3.04 -8.48 -3.41
CA CYS A 98 -2.05 -7.41 -3.37
C CYS A 98 -2.56 -6.09 -3.96
N SER A 99 -3.32 -6.13 -5.06
CA SER A 99 -3.94 -4.92 -5.61
C SER A 99 -4.92 -4.28 -4.62
N GLN A 100 -5.67 -5.11 -3.90
CA GLN A 100 -6.61 -4.65 -2.86
C GLN A 100 -5.90 -4.02 -1.66
N ALA A 101 -4.74 -4.57 -1.30
CA ALA A 101 -3.90 -4.04 -0.24
C ALA A 101 -3.13 -2.78 -0.66
N GLY A 102 -2.89 -2.57 -1.95
CA GLY A 102 -2.05 -1.50 -2.48
C GLY A 102 -2.63 -0.10 -2.39
N PRO A 103 -1.91 0.93 -2.88
CA PRO A 103 -2.34 2.32 -2.82
C PRO A 103 -3.64 2.58 -3.61
N ALA A 104 -3.87 1.81 -4.66
CA ALA A 104 -5.10 1.86 -5.46
C ALA A 104 -6.32 1.28 -4.73
N GLY A 105 -6.12 0.33 -3.82
CA GLY A 105 -7.21 -0.34 -3.11
C GLY A 105 -8.08 -1.23 -3.99
N ASP A 106 -7.52 -1.78 -5.03
CA ASP A 106 -8.09 -2.56 -6.13
C ASP A 106 -8.66 -1.73 -7.29
N LEU A 107 -8.04 -1.93 -8.42
CA LEU A 107 -8.45 -1.40 -9.71
C LEU A 107 -8.68 -2.56 -10.66
N ILE A 108 -9.69 -3.32 -10.43
CA ILE A 108 -10.11 -4.26 -11.46
C ILE A 108 -11.40 -3.74 -12.07
N THR A 109 -11.24 -3.04 -13.19
CA THR A 109 -12.27 -2.57 -14.10
C THR A 109 -13.31 -1.59 -13.52
N ALA A 110 -13.67 -0.57 -14.29
CA ALA A 110 -14.64 0.48 -13.98
C ALA A 110 -16.06 0.00 -13.57
N SER A 111 -16.27 -1.31 -13.47
CA SER A 111 -17.55 -1.93 -13.20
C SER A 111 -17.69 -2.57 -11.81
N THR A 112 -16.61 -2.71 -11.06
CA THR A 112 -16.67 -3.20 -9.67
C THR A 112 -15.99 -2.19 -8.74
N PRO A 113 -16.70 -1.67 -7.73
CA PRO A 113 -16.07 -0.83 -6.72
C PRO A 113 -14.92 -1.62 -6.08
N GLY A 114 -13.70 -1.08 -6.13
CA GLY A 114 -12.54 -1.68 -5.50
C GLY A 114 -12.78 -1.86 -4.00
N PHE A 115 -12.30 -2.95 -3.45
CA PHE A 115 -12.57 -3.31 -2.05
C PHE A 115 -12.07 -2.23 -1.09
N CYS A 116 -10.81 -1.81 -1.20
CA CYS A 116 -10.20 -0.81 -0.33
C CYS A 116 -10.05 0.58 -0.98
N SER A 117 -10.67 0.83 -2.12
CA SER A 117 -10.75 2.17 -2.73
C SER A 117 -11.94 2.98 -2.22
N GLY A 118 -12.85 2.36 -1.47
CA GLY A 118 -14.09 3.00 -1.05
C GLY A 118 -15.09 3.21 -2.20
N GLY A 119 -14.91 2.49 -3.31
CA GLY A 119 -15.72 2.63 -4.53
C GLY A 119 -15.26 3.75 -5.45
N ASP A 120 -14.25 4.53 -5.06
CA ASP A 120 -13.70 5.62 -5.88
C ASP A 120 -12.19 5.75 -5.72
N LEU A 121 -11.48 5.35 -6.76
CA LEU A 121 -10.03 5.47 -6.84
C LEU A 121 -9.55 6.92 -6.75
N CYS A 122 -10.35 7.86 -7.22
CA CYS A 122 -10.01 9.27 -7.17
C CYS A 122 -9.80 9.74 -5.72
N THR A 123 -10.56 9.21 -4.78
CA THR A 123 -10.36 9.52 -3.35
C THR A 123 -8.97 9.12 -2.86
N SER A 124 -8.51 7.91 -3.19
CA SER A 124 -7.17 7.44 -2.80
C SER A 124 -6.08 8.30 -3.44
N PHE A 125 -6.21 8.56 -4.74
CA PHE A 125 -5.25 9.39 -5.48
C PHE A 125 -5.21 10.81 -4.92
N CYS A 126 -6.35 11.49 -4.79
CA CYS A 126 -6.40 12.88 -4.38
C CYS A 126 -5.88 13.09 -2.95
N ASN A 127 -6.17 12.16 -2.02
CA ASN A 127 -5.61 12.21 -0.67
C ASN A 127 -4.09 12.10 -0.69
N LEU A 128 -3.54 11.18 -1.47
CA LEU A 128 -2.10 10.98 -1.57
C LEU A 128 -1.41 12.15 -2.28
N ASP A 129 -1.97 12.63 -3.39
CA ASP A 129 -1.39 13.75 -4.14
C ASP A 129 -1.33 15.02 -3.30
N LEU A 130 -2.40 15.35 -2.59
CA LEU A 130 -2.42 16.52 -1.71
C LEU A 130 -1.45 16.39 -0.53
N LEU A 131 -1.23 15.18 -0.02
CA LEU A 131 -0.21 14.93 0.99
C LEU A 131 1.20 15.13 0.42
N ALA A 132 1.46 14.61 -0.78
CA ALA A 132 2.78 14.58 -1.40
C ALA A 132 3.19 15.90 -2.05
N CYS A 133 2.24 16.57 -2.70
CA CYS A 133 2.48 17.77 -3.52
C CYS A 133 1.90 19.06 -2.91
N GLY A 134 1.06 18.93 -1.90
CA GLY A 134 0.29 20.05 -1.35
C GLY A 134 -0.87 20.45 -2.25
N SER A 135 -1.52 21.56 -1.89
CA SER A 135 -2.57 22.20 -2.71
C SER A 135 -2.38 23.71 -2.71
N MET A 136 -3.11 24.40 -3.60
CA MET A 136 -3.09 25.87 -3.59
C MET A 136 -3.61 26.42 -2.26
N ASP A 137 -4.65 25.82 -1.68
CA ASP A 137 -5.23 26.25 -0.40
C ASP A 137 -4.37 25.82 0.82
N ALA A 138 -3.54 24.77 0.67
CA ALA A 138 -2.62 24.25 1.68
C ALA A 138 -1.31 23.78 1.04
N PRO A 139 -0.41 24.69 0.67
CA PRO A 139 0.88 24.32 0.09
C PRO A 139 1.76 23.59 1.12
N LEU A 140 2.70 22.79 0.63
CA LEU A 140 3.70 22.17 1.49
C LEU A 140 4.49 23.24 2.28
N PRO A 141 4.99 22.91 3.48
CA PRO A 141 5.79 23.84 4.28
C PRO A 141 6.96 24.43 3.50
N GLY A 142 7.12 25.77 3.56
CA GLY A 142 8.13 26.48 2.78
C GLY A 142 7.76 26.72 1.32
N ASN A 143 6.56 26.29 0.87
CA ASN A 143 6.09 26.41 -0.50
C ASN A 143 7.16 26.04 -1.54
N PRO A 144 7.67 24.78 -1.48
CA PRO A 144 8.74 24.36 -2.37
C PRO A 144 8.31 24.45 -3.83
N LYS A 145 9.28 24.68 -4.69
CA LYS A 145 9.08 24.84 -6.13
C LYS A 145 9.86 23.76 -6.86
N ASP A 146 9.41 23.44 -8.07
CA ASP A 146 10.14 22.58 -9.00
C ASP A 146 11.42 23.27 -9.52
N SER A 147 12.16 22.59 -10.37
CA SER A 147 13.38 23.12 -11.01
C SER A 147 13.14 24.33 -11.93
N PHE A 148 11.89 24.62 -12.26
CA PHE A 148 11.49 25.74 -13.11
C PHE A 148 10.90 26.92 -12.31
N GLY A 149 10.86 26.79 -10.97
CA GLY A 149 10.30 27.80 -10.08
C GLY A 149 8.77 27.79 -9.96
N THR A 150 8.12 26.72 -10.47
CA THR A 150 6.67 26.51 -10.38
C THR A 150 6.32 25.84 -9.05
N ALA A 151 5.18 26.18 -8.47
CA ALA A 151 4.68 25.52 -7.26
C ALA A 151 4.41 24.04 -7.52
N LEU A 152 4.64 23.19 -6.53
CA LEU A 152 4.49 21.73 -6.69
C LEU A 152 3.04 21.28 -6.77
N TYR A 153 2.12 22.01 -6.15
CA TYR A 153 0.71 21.63 -6.13
C TYR A 153 0.09 21.66 -7.53
N GLN A 154 -0.69 20.65 -7.84
CA GLN A 154 -1.38 20.49 -9.12
C GLN A 154 -2.85 20.89 -9.02
N TYR A 155 -3.43 20.86 -7.83
CA TYR A 155 -4.85 21.12 -7.59
C TYR A 155 -5.05 22.23 -6.56
N LYS A 156 -6.21 22.91 -6.67
CA LYS A 156 -6.58 23.92 -5.69
C LYS A 156 -6.74 23.31 -4.28
N ASN A 157 -7.49 22.23 -4.21
CA ASN A 157 -7.81 21.47 -3.00
C ASN A 157 -8.36 20.10 -3.39
N PHE A 158 -8.83 19.33 -2.39
CA PHE A 158 -9.39 17.99 -2.61
C PHE A 158 -10.55 17.99 -3.62
N ASP A 159 -11.50 18.91 -3.49
CA ASP A 159 -12.64 19.02 -4.42
C ASP A 159 -12.19 19.36 -5.85
N GLY A 160 -11.12 20.14 -5.99
CA GLY A 160 -10.50 20.45 -7.28
C GLY A 160 -9.96 19.21 -7.97
N CYS A 161 -9.23 18.38 -7.25
CA CYS A 161 -8.73 17.09 -7.72
C CYS A 161 -9.88 16.13 -8.06
N MET A 162 -10.85 15.98 -7.17
CA MET A 162 -11.99 15.08 -7.35
C MET A 162 -12.88 15.42 -8.55
N ARG A 163 -12.90 16.68 -9.01
CA ARG A 163 -13.62 17.08 -10.22
C ARG A 163 -12.94 16.67 -11.50
N LEU A 164 -11.61 16.60 -11.52
CA LEU A 164 -10.81 16.27 -12.71
C LEU A 164 -10.59 14.77 -12.86
N CYS A 165 -10.28 14.09 -11.77
CA CYS A 165 -9.94 12.68 -11.74
C CYS A 165 -10.96 11.74 -12.43
N PRO A 166 -12.29 11.95 -12.38
CA PRO A 166 -13.25 11.07 -13.07
C PRO A 166 -13.06 11.00 -14.58
N ALA A 167 -12.47 12.01 -15.20
CA ALA A 167 -12.25 12.09 -16.65
C ALA A 167 -11.02 11.28 -17.11
N TRP A 168 -10.12 10.89 -16.21
CA TRP A 168 -8.90 10.18 -16.58
C TRP A 168 -9.12 8.70 -16.85
N ASP A 169 -8.24 8.13 -17.65
CA ASP A 169 -8.27 6.70 -17.96
C ASP A 169 -8.02 5.86 -16.69
N LYS A 170 -8.96 4.97 -16.42
CA LYS A 170 -8.97 4.03 -15.27
C LYS A 170 -8.94 2.58 -15.72
N THR A 171 -8.69 2.32 -17.00
CA THR A 171 -8.71 0.95 -17.54
C THR A 171 -7.42 0.19 -17.24
N HIS A 172 -6.37 0.91 -16.85
CA HIS A 172 -5.06 0.34 -16.54
C HIS A 172 -4.95 0.02 -15.05
N ALA A 173 -4.51 -1.21 -14.76
CA ALA A 173 -4.20 -1.62 -13.40
C ALA A 173 -3.03 -0.81 -12.83
N TYR A 174 -3.08 -0.51 -11.53
CA TYR A 174 -1.95 0.10 -10.84
C TYR A 174 -0.75 -0.86 -10.83
N GLY A 175 0.41 -0.30 -11.10
CA GLY A 175 1.71 -0.95 -10.95
C GLY A 175 2.77 0.07 -10.56
N THR A 176 3.86 -0.39 -9.93
CA THR A 176 4.95 0.49 -9.48
C THR A 176 5.69 1.20 -10.62
N THR A 177 5.48 0.76 -11.86
CA THR A 177 6.10 1.30 -13.07
C THR A 177 5.06 1.72 -14.11
N SER A 178 3.84 2.06 -13.69
CA SER A 178 2.79 2.55 -14.60
C SER A 178 3.24 3.76 -15.40
N MET A 179 2.87 3.81 -16.67
CA MET A 179 3.27 4.86 -17.63
C MET A 179 2.07 5.34 -18.43
N GLY A 180 2.23 6.48 -19.11
CA GLY A 180 1.22 7.07 -19.96
C GLY A 180 0.10 7.79 -19.21
N ASP A 181 -0.80 8.45 -19.96
CA ASP A 181 -1.85 9.32 -19.41
C ASP A 181 -3.00 8.51 -18.78
N SER A 182 -2.75 7.96 -17.60
CA SER A 182 -3.71 7.15 -16.84
C SER A 182 -3.71 7.51 -15.37
N LEU A 183 -4.79 7.19 -14.66
CA LEU A 183 -4.86 7.34 -13.22
C LEU A 183 -3.84 6.44 -12.50
N ALA A 184 -3.58 5.25 -13.05
CA ALA A 184 -2.57 4.33 -12.51
C ALA A 184 -1.17 4.96 -12.52
N CYS A 185 -0.78 5.63 -13.60
CA CYS A 185 0.49 6.34 -13.67
C CYS A 185 0.55 7.51 -12.68
N ARG A 186 -0.48 8.35 -12.64
CA ARG A 186 -0.55 9.47 -11.68
C ARG A 186 -0.45 8.99 -10.24
N LEU A 187 -1.10 7.88 -9.90
CA LEU A 187 -1.01 7.28 -8.57
C LEU A 187 0.41 6.77 -8.27
N SER A 188 1.08 6.14 -9.24
CA SER A 188 2.49 5.72 -9.10
C SER A 188 3.42 6.92 -8.89
N ALA A 189 3.18 8.02 -9.61
CA ALA A 189 3.92 9.27 -9.44
C ALA A 189 3.69 9.88 -8.06
N ALA A 190 2.44 9.91 -7.57
CA ALA A 190 2.11 10.41 -6.23
C ALA A 190 2.76 9.58 -5.12
N VAL A 191 2.78 8.24 -5.25
CA VAL A 191 3.52 7.34 -4.34
C VAL A 191 5.00 7.71 -4.30
N THR A 192 5.61 8.00 -5.45
CA THR A 192 7.02 8.38 -5.50
C THR A 192 7.25 9.79 -4.97
N ALA A 193 6.35 10.73 -5.25
CA ALA A 193 6.42 12.10 -4.75
C ALA A 193 6.37 12.16 -3.22
N SER A 194 5.64 11.24 -2.57
CA SER A 194 5.41 11.24 -1.12
C SER A 194 6.66 11.00 -0.27
N ILE A 195 7.76 10.48 -0.85
CA ILE A 195 8.97 10.10 -0.13
C ILE A 195 9.68 11.33 0.47
N SER A 196 9.80 12.41 -0.28
CA SER A 196 10.52 13.61 0.12
C SER A 196 10.15 14.82 -0.73
N VAL A 197 10.48 16.01 -0.24
CA VAL A 197 10.32 17.25 -1.01
C VAL A 197 11.12 17.20 -2.32
N ASP A 198 12.28 16.57 -2.35
CA ASP A 198 13.07 16.47 -3.58
C ASP A 198 12.42 15.50 -4.59
N SER A 199 11.81 14.42 -4.13
CA SER A 199 10.97 13.57 -4.97
C SER A 199 9.75 14.33 -5.48
N ALA A 200 9.08 15.09 -4.62
CA ALA A 200 7.93 15.91 -5.00
C ALA A 200 8.27 16.92 -6.12
N LYS A 201 9.45 17.56 -6.08
CA LYS A 201 9.91 18.49 -7.14
C LYS A 201 9.98 17.86 -8.53
N VAL A 202 10.12 16.56 -8.62
CA VAL A 202 10.17 15.82 -9.90
C VAL A 202 8.79 15.25 -10.25
N TYR A 203 8.15 14.57 -9.31
CA TYR A 203 7.01 13.70 -9.61
C TYR A 203 5.65 14.38 -9.49
N CYS A 204 5.52 15.52 -8.81
CA CYS A 204 4.24 16.23 -8.73
C CYS A 204 3.75 16.75 -10.09
N ALA A 205 4.65 17.10 -11.00
CA ALA A 205 4.25 17.48 -12.37
C ALA A 205 3.67 16.30 -13.18
N TYR A 206 3.91 15.05 -12.75
CA TYR A 206 3.38 13.85 -13.41
C TYR A 206 1.96 13.51 -12.92
N THR A 207 1.52 14.12 -11.82
CA THR A 207 0.17 13.90 -11.26
C THR A 207 -0.86 14.88 -11.81
N ALA A 208 -0.43 15.91 -12.54
CA ALA A 208 -1.27 16.98 -13.08
C ALA A 208 -2.40 16.50 -14.01
N ASP A 209 -3.39 17.35 -14.26
CA ASP A 209 -4.43 17.12 -15.27
C ASP A 209 -3.83 16.93 -16.67
N PHE A 210 -2.81 17.72 -17.00
CA PHE A 210 -1.95 17.56 -18.18
C PHE A 210 -0.56 17.12 -17.71
N PRO A 211 -0.34 15.80 -17.51
CA PRO A 211 0.88 15.32 -16.88
C PRO A 211 2.08 15.47 -17.81
N THR A 212 3.25 15.57 -17.19
CA THR A 212 4.54 15.53 -17.86
C THR A 212 5.27 14.21 -17.58
N GLY A 213 6.48 14.04 -18.13
CA GLY A 213 7.34 12.90 -17.83
C GLY A 213 6.72 11.57 -18.18
N GLN A 214 6.82 10.59 -17.28
CA GLN A 214 6.36 9.22 -17.53
C GLN A 214 4.83 9.10 -17.70
N CYS A 215 4.06 10.04 -17.19
CA CYS A 215 2.60 10.05 -17.33
C CYS A 215 2.12 10.89 -18.52
N ALA A 216 3.02 11.48 -19.31
CA ALA A 216 2.66 12.14 -20.56
C ALA A 216 2.40 11.11 -21.67
N GLY A 217 1.50 11.46 -22.61
CA GLY A 217 1.21 10.64 -23.78
C GLY A 217 0.13 9.58 -23.56
N THR A 218 -0.03 8.69 -24.52
CA THR A 218 -1.04 7.61 -24.45
C THR A 218 -0.61 6.57 -23.42
N ALA A 219 -1.56 6.13 -22.60
CA ALA A 219 -1.33 5.02 -21.70
C ALA A 219 -0.91 3.77 -22.49
N SER A 220 0.16 3.11 -22.03
CA SER A 220 0.59 1.84 -22.61
C SER A 220 -0.37 0.74 -22.12
N PRO A 221 -0.83 -0.16 -22.99
CA PRO A 221 -1.72 -1.26 -22.61
C PRO A 221 -1.09 -2.23 -21.62
#